data_e5512aaaf69445be2d41baf270066789
#
_entry.id   e5512aaaf69445be2d41baf270066789
#
_cell.length_a   1.000
_cell.length_b   1.000
_cell.length_c   1.000
_cell.angle_alpha   90.00
_cell.angle_beta   90.00
_cell.angle_gamma   90.00
#
_symmetry.space_group_name_H-M   'P 1'
#
loop_
_entity.id
_entity.type
_entity.pdbx_description
1 polymer ?
#
loop_
_entity_poly.entity_id
_entity_poly.type
_entity_poly.pdbx_seq_one_letter_code
_entity_poly.pdbx_strand_id
1 'polypeptide(L)'
;MITQFYQNIILKNPKSILIILLIALFTFGYYSKDFKLDASSETLLIEGDPDLEYLKEITNRYGSKEFLILTYTPNEGMISDVSINNLLSLKYKIQSLNWVHSVITLLDIPLLNNSDAPLQERLENFKTLKDEDIDKERGFNEILSSPVFRNFVISEDGKTSGIIVNIKNKKPIENISNKTKEEIEAHKDLIKKQNHQNILEIRDVIKSYNNIGKINLGGIPMIADDMMTFIKSDIVVFGLGVLLFI
;
A
#
# COMPACT_ATOMS: atom_id res chain seq x y z
N MET A 1 -14.71 -45.98 -26.18
CA MET A 1 -15.78 -45.54 -25.25
C MET A 1 -16.10 -44.06 -25.39
N ILE A 2 -15.13 -43.15 -25.32
CA ILE A 2 -15.33 -41.70 -25.46
C ILE A 2 -15.91 -41.31 -26.83
N THR A 3 -15.42 -41.90 -27.93
CA THR A 3 -15.89 -41.64 -29.32
C THR A 3 -17.35 -42.07 -29.52
N GLN A 4 -17.74 -43.20 -28.94
CA GLN A 4 -19.13 -43.70 -29.02
C GLN A 4 -20.09 -42.82 -28.17
N PHE A 5 -19.63 -42.32 -27.03
CA PHE A 5 -20.40 -41.36 -26.21
C PHE A 5 -20.62 -40.06 -26.97
N TYR A 6 -19.58 -39.54 -27.59
CA TYR A 6 -19.65 -38.30 -28.38
C TYR A 6 -20.64 -38.45 -29.57
N GLN A 7 -20.49 -39.54 -30.35
CA GLN A 7 -21.35 -39.78 -31.52
C GLN A 7 -22.81 -40.05 -31.16
N ASN A 8 -23.05 -40.87 -30.11
CA ASN A 8 -24.40 -41.33 -29.80
C ASN A 8 -25.21 -40.36 -28.92
N ILE A 9 -24.54 -39.54 -28.11
CA ILE A 9 -25.21 -38.62 -27.18
C ILE A 9 -25.14 -37.19 -27.71
N ILE A 10 -23.92 -36.71 -28.01
CA ILE A 10 -23.74 -35.30 -28.36
C ILE A 10 -24.25 -35.00 -29.76
N LEU A 11 -23.78 -35.78 -30.77
CA LEU A 11 -24.14 -35.49 -32.15
C LEU A 11 -25.58 -35.91 -32.51
N LYS A 12 -26.16 -36.88 -31.83
CA LYS A 12 -27.58 -37.27 -32.06
C LYS A 12 -28.60 -36.33 -31.45
N ASN A 13 -28.24 -35.63 -30.37
CA ASN A 13 -29.15 -34.75 -29.64
C ASN A 13 -28.61 -33.34 -29.43
N PRO A 14 -28.23 -32.61 -30.50
CA PRO A 14 -27.54 -31.33 -30.36
C PRO A 14 -28.38 -30.28 -29.63
N LYS A 15 -29.71 -30.29 -29.81
CA LYS A 15 -30.62 -29.35 -29.13
C LYS A 15 -30.67 -29.57 -27.62
N SER A 16 -30.70 -30.85 -27.20
CA SER A 16 -30.72 -31.18 -25.76
C SER A 16 -29.40 -30.82 -25.09
N ILE A 17 -28.27 -31.06 -25.77
CA ILE A 17 -26.95 -30.65 -25.26
C ILE A 17 -26.85 -29.13 -25.18
N LEU A 18 -27.32 -28.40 -26.18
CA LEU A 18 -27.33 -26.93 -26.13
C LEU A 18 -28.14 -26.40 -24.93
N ILE A 19 -29.33 -27.00 -24.69
CA ILE A 19 -30.18 -26.61 -23.54
C ILE A 19 -29.45 -26.89 -22.22
N ILE A 20 -28.80 -28.05 -22.09
CA ILE A 20 -28.03 -28.40 -20.87
C ILE A 20 -26.87 -27.41 -20.65
N LEU A 21 -26.14 -27.04 -21.72
CA LEU A 21 -25.06 -26.06 -21.64
C LEU A 21 -25.58 -24.67 -21.26
N LEU A 22 -26.73 -24.26 -21.83
CA LEU A 22 -27.36 -23.00 -21.43
C LEU A 22 -27.80 -22.99 -19.97
N ILE A 23 -28.41 -24.08 -19.48
CA ILE A 23 -28.78 -24.21 -18.06
C ILE A 23 -27.53 -24.13 -17.18
N ALA A 24 -26.47 -24.86 -17.55
CA ALA A 24 -25.19 -24.80 -16.82
C ALA A 24 -24.62 -23.38 -16.83
N LEU A 25 -24.60 -22.70 -17.96
CA LEU A 25 -24.12 -21.31 -18.09
C LEU A 25 -24.93 -20.35 -17.21
N PHE A 26 -26.23 -20.44 -17.20
CA PHE A 26 -27.08 -19.61 -16.35
C PHE A 26 -26.87 -19.93 -14.87
N THR A 27 -26.72 -21.22 -14.52
CA THR A 27 -26.47 -21.64 -13.14
C THR A 27 -25.12 -21.11 -12.65
N PHE A 28 -24.04 -21.32 -13.40
CA PHE A 28 -22.72 -20.80 -13.03
C PHE A 28 -22.68 -19.27 -13.04
N GLY A 29 -23.37 -18.62 -14.02
CA GLY A 29 -23.51 -17.17 -14.06
C GLY A 29 -24.23 -16.61 -12.82
N TYR A 30 -25.28 -17.29 -12.35
CA TYR A 30 -25.98 -16.88 -11.14
C TYR A 30 -25.10 -16.99 -9.89
N TYR A 31 -24.33 -18.08 -9.73
CA TYR A 31 -23.44 -18.27 -8.60
C TYR A 31 -22.14 -17.44 -8.70
N SER A 32 -21.78 -16.96 -9.90
CA SER A 32 -20.59 -16.12 -10.08
C SER A 32 -20.70 -14.75 -9.36
N LYS A 33 -21.93 -14.29 -9.06
CA LYS A 33 -22.15 -13.08 -8.25
C LYS A 33 -21.58 -13.19 -6.83
N ASP A 34 -21.47 -14.41 -6.30
CA ASP A 34 -20.96 -14.68 -4.95
C ASP A 34 -19.43 -14.86 -4.94
N PHE A 35 -18.79 -14.75 -6.12
CA PHE A 35 -17.35 -14.82 -6.26
C PHE A 35 -16.72 -13.57 -5.61
N LYS A 36 -15.97 -13.79 -4.55
CA LYS A 36 -15.26 -12.73 -3.82
C LYS A 36 -13.76 -12.90 -4.00
N LEU A 37 -13.12 -11.81 -4.41
CA LEU A 37 -11.67 -11.72 -4.45
C LEU A 37 -11.16 -11.25 -3.07
N ASP A 38 -10.30 -12.03 -2.47
CA ASP A 38 -9.54 -11.62 -1.30
C ASP A 38 -8.07 -11.42 -1.69
N ALA A 39 -7.64 -10.16 -1.74
CA ALA A 39 -6.25 -9.75 -1.91
C ALA A 39 -5.81 -8.95 -0.68
N SER A 40 -6.23 -9.40 0.51
CA SER A 40 -5.69 -8.85 1.75
C SER A 40 -4.19 -9.12 1.84
N SER A 41 -3.46 -8.27 2.57
CA SER A 41 -2.03 -8.50 2.82
C SER A 41 -1.75 -9.87 3.46
N GLU A 42 -2.73 -10.42 4.17
CA GLU A 42 -2.64 -11.74 4.80
C GLU A 42 -2.67 -12.90 3.79
N THR A 43 -3.40 -12.75 2.68
CA THR A 43 -3.47 -13.79 1.63
C THR A 43 -2.24 -13.83 0.73
N LEU A 44 -1.38 -12.81 0.81
CA LEU A 44 -0.08 -12.77 0.10
C LEU A 44 1.01 -13.53 0.87
N LEU A 45 0.74 -13.95 2.10
CA LEU A 45 1.67 -14.67 2.96
C LEU A 45 1.35 -16.18 2.92
N ILE A 46 2.37 -17.00 3.12
CA ILE A 46 2.23 -18.46 3.09
C ILE A 46 1.41 -18.92 4.30
N GLU A 47 0.29 -19.61 4.07
CA GLU A 47 -0.51 -20.22 5.14
C GLU A 47 0.33 -21.24 5.92
N GLY A 48 0.26 -21.16 7.26
CA GLY A 48 0.98 -22.07 8.15
C GLY A 48 2.44 -21.69 8.42
N ASP A 49 2.88 -20.52 8.00
CA ASP A 49 4.20 -19.99 8.36
C ASP A 49 4.20 -19.60 9.86
N PRO A 50 5.10 -20.20 10.69
CA PRO A 50 5.21 -19.87 12.11
C PRO A 50 5.51 -18.40 12.39
N ASP A 51 6.28 -17.73 11.52
CA ASP A 51 6.59 -16.32 11.65
C ASP A 51 5.35 -15.45 11.40
N LEU A 52 4.46 -15.90 10.52
CA LEU A 52 3.17 -15.24 10.29
C LEU A 52 2.24 -15.37 11.51
N GLU A 53 2.19 -16.53 12.15
CA GLU A 53 1.39 -16.73 13.37
C GLU A 53 1.92 -15.84 14.51
N TYR A 54 3.24 -15.77 14.67
CA TYR A 54 3.88 -14.90 15.64
C TYR A 54 3.61 -13.42 15.33
N LEU A 55 3.70 -13.02 14.06
CA LEU A 55 3.35 -11.67 13.62
C LEU A 55 1.89 -11.32 13.93
N LYS A 56 0.95 -12.25 13.72
CA LYS A 56 -0.46 -12.08 14.07
C LYS A 56 -0.65 -11.89 15.56
N GLU A 57 0.05 -12.65 16.40
CA GLU A 57 -0.02 -12.50 17.86
C GLU A 57 0.49 -11.12 18.29
N ILE A 58 1.64 -10.68 17.78
CA ILE A 58 2.19 -9.35 18.04
C ILE A 58 1.23 -8.26 17.57
N THR A 59 0.68 -8.40 16.36
CA THR A 59 -0.27 -7.45 15.78
C THR A 59 -1.55 -7.35 16.61
N ASN A 60 -2.07 -8.47 17.10
CA ASN A 60 -3.25 -8.49 17.98
C ASN A 60 -2.98 -7.83 19.34
N ARG A 61 -1.76 -7.97 19.87
CA ARG A 61 -1.37 -7.41 21.18
C ARG A 61 -1.07 -5.93 21.12
N TYR A 62 -0.37 -5.47 20.08
CA TYR A 62 0.17 -4.10 19.99
C TYR A 62 -0.49 -3.23 18.90
N GLY A 63 -1.40 -3.81 18.13
CA GLY A 63 -2.01 -3.20 16.95
C GLY A 63 -1.09 -3.25 15.73
N SER A 64 -1.68 -3.23 14.55
CA SER A 64 -0.95 -3.10 13.27
C SER A 64 -0.83 -1.61 12.92
N LYS A 65 0.38 -1.13 12.77
CA LYS A 65 0.63 0.20 12.19
C LYS A 65 0.90 0.03 10.72
N GLU A 66 -0.15 0.20 9.91
CA GLU A 66 0.02 0.26 8.45
C GLU A 66 0.70 1.58 8.06
N PHE A 67 1.58 1.51 7.09
CA PHE A 67 2.25 2.69 6.54
C PHE A 67 2.42 2.58 5.03
N LEU A 68 2.51 3.73 4.39
CA LEU A 68 2.95 3.86 3.00
C LEU A 68 4.35 4.46 2.98
N ILE A 69 5.10 4.12 1.96
CA ILE A 69 6.43 4.69 1.71
C ILE A 69 6.36 5.44 0.39
N LEU A 70 6.76 6.71 0.41
CA LEU A 70 7.06 7.42 -0.82
C LEU A 70 8.56 7.59 -0.92
N THR A 71 9.06 7.61 -2.15
CA THR A 71 10.43 8.03 -2.43
C THR A 71 10.38 9.38 -3.15
N TYR A 72 11.25 10.30 -2.76
CA TYR A 72 11.37 11.60 -3.35
C TYR A 72 12.79 11.81 -3.85
N THR A 73 12.95 11.97 -5.17
CA THR A 73 14.19 12.33 -5.84
C THR A 73 14.00 13.71 -6.44
N PRO A 74 14.53 14.77 -5.82
CA PRO A 74 14.36 16.14 -6.30
C PRO A 74 15.08 16.36 -7.64
N ASN A 75 14.67 17.39 -8.37
CA ASN A 75 15.32 17.82 -9.59
C ASN A 75 16.68 18.50 -9.33
N GLU A 76 16.86 19.04 -8.11
CA GLU A 76 18.07 19.70 -7.63
C GLU A 76 18.75 18.88 -6.53
N GLY A 77 19.80 19.42 -5.92
CA GLY A 77 20.43 18.78 -4.77
C GLY A 77 19.46 18.58 -3.59
N MET A 78 19.55 17.45 -2.88
CA MET A 78 18.63 17.07 -1.79
C MET A 78 18.50 18.14 -0.71
N ILE A 79 19.59 18.81 -0.39
CA ILE A 79 19.66 19.85 0.66
C ILE A 79 19.58 21.28 0.14
N SER A 80 19.25 21.47 -1.16
CA SER A 80 18.95 22.83 -1.65
C SER A 80 17.71 23.38 -0.97
N ASP A 81 17.64 24.70 -0.80
CA ASP A 81 16.49 25.35 -0.20
C ASP A 81 15.19 25.01 -0.95
N VAL A 82 15.27 24.91 -2.26
CA VAL A 82 14.14 24.52 -3.11
C VAL A 82 13.67 23.11 -2.79
N SER A 83 14.60 22.14 -2.71
CA SER A 83 14.27 20.74 -2.42
C SER A 83 13.71 20.55 -1.01
N ILE A 84 14.26 21.25 -0.02
CA ILE A 84 13.78 21.23 1.38
C ILE A 84 12.36 21.81 1.44
N ASN A 85 12.11 22.98 0.84
CA ASN A 85 10.80 23.61 0.85
C ASN A 85 9.75 22.77 0.11
N ASN A 86 10.12 22.16 -1.00
CA ASN A 86 9.26 21.23 -1.73
C ASN A 86 8.90 20.00 -0.89
N LEU A 87 9.88 19.41 -0.21
CA LEU A 87 9.67 18.27 0.67
C LEU A 87 8.77 18.63 1.87
N LEU A 88 8.97 19.80 2.46
CA LEU A 88 8.11 20.33 3.53
C LEU A 88 6.66 20.53 3.04
N SER A 89 6.49 21.16 1.88
CA SER A 89 5.17 21.37 1.28
C SER A 89 4.45 20.04 1.01
N LEU A 90 5.15 19.09 0.40
CA LEU A 90 4.63 17.73 0.15
C LEU A 90 4.26 17.04 1.46
N LYS A 91 5.13 17.09 2.47
CA LYS A 91 4.88 16.54 3.80
C LYS A 91 3.60 17.09 4.41
N TYR A 92 3.44 18.42 4.47
CA TYR A 92 2.26 19.04 5.06
C TYR A 92 0.98 18.71 4.27
N LYS A 93 1.07 18.65 2.94
CA LYS A 93 -0.06 18.26 2.11
C LYS A 93 -0.52 16.83 2.39
N ILE A 94 0.41 15.87 2.49
CA ILE A 94 0.10 14.49 2.85
C ILE A 94 -0.45 14.42 4.29
N GLN A 95 0.15 15.15 5.22
CA GLN A 95 -0.27 15.15 6.62
C GLN A 95 -1.67 15.75 6.84
N SER A 96 -2.12 16.60 5.92
CA SER A 96 -3.49 17.16 5.94
C SER A 96 -4.59 16.16 5.55
N LEU A 97 -4.24 14.99 5.01
CA LEU A 97 -5.21 13.95 4.68
C LEU A 97 -5.79 13.33 5.96
N ASN A 98 -7.10 13.20 6.00
CA ASN A 98 -7.83 12.79 7.21
C ASN A 98 -7.43 11.42 7.76
N TRP A 99 -6.96 10.52 6.92
CA TRP A 99 -6.57 9.15 7.27
C TRP A 99 -5.08 9.02 7.64
N VAL A 100 -4.28 10.06 7.44
CA VAL A 100 -2.86 10.09 7.81
C VAL A 100 -2.72 10.42 9.29
N HIS A 101 -1.93 9.61 10.01
CA HIS A 101 -1.58 9.83 11.42
C HIS A 101 -0.37 10.74 11.54
N SER A 102 0.72 10.42 10.84
CA SER A 102 1.95 11.20 10.84
C SER A 102 2.74 10.96 9.56
N VAL A 103 3.56 11.93 9.19
CA VAL A 103 4.49 11.83 8.05
C VAL A 103 5.90 12.10 8.57
N ILE A 104 6.80 11.14 8.34
CA ILE A 104 8.22 11.23 8.71
C ILE A 104 9.04 11.36 7.43
N THR A 105 9.94 12.32 7.40
CA THR A 105 10.82 12.62 6.27
C THR A 105 12.26 12.79 6.74
N LEU A 106 13.18 12.95 5.80
CA LEU A 106 14.56 13.35 6.07
C LEU A 106 14.65 14.60 7.00
N LEU A 107 13.67 15.49 6.90
CA LEU A 107 13.65 16.76 7.66
C LEU A 107 13.22 16.58 9.14
N ASP A 108 12.85 15.40 9.56
CA ASP A 108 12.44 15.10 10.94
C ASP A 108 13.50 14.35 11.72
N ILE A 109 14.63 14.04 11.06
CA ILE A 109 15.71 13.29 11.68
C ILE A 109 16.48 14.19 12.65
N PRO A 110 16.62 13.79 13.93
CA PRO A 110 17.40 14.55 14.90
C PRO A 110 18.88 14.50 14.55
N LEU A 111 19.53 15.67 14.56
CA LEU A 111 20.96 15.84 14.32
C LEU A 111 21.66 15.95 15.69
N LEU A 112 22.53 14.99 16.00
CA LEU A 112 23.23 14.94 17.27
C LEU A 112 24.66 15.49 17.19
N ASN A 113 25.25 15.52 15.99
CA ASN A 113 26.62 15.96 15.77
C ASN A 113 26.74 17.37 15.18
N ASN A 114 25.61 18.04 15.00
CA ASN A 114 25.57 19.39 14.41
C ASN A 114 25.79 20.54 15.45
N SER A 115 26.06 20.21 16.70
CA SER A 115 26.34 21.13 17.80
C SER A 115 27.47 20.59 18.68
N ASP A 116 28.30 21.48 19.24
CA ASP A 116 29.35 21.15 20.19
C ASP A 116 28.86 21.17 21.65
N ALA A 117 27.56 21.35 21.89
CA ALA A 117 26.92 21.30 23.19
C ALA A 117 27.05 19.90 23.84
N PRO A 118 26.97 19.78 25.20
CA PRO A 118 26.93 18.49 25.85
C PRO A 118 25.82 17.58 25.32
N LEU A 119 26.05 16.25 25.33
CA LEU A 119 25.12 15.26 24.74
C LEU A 119 23.71 15.39 25.33
N GLN A 120 23.57 15.64 26.62
CA GLN A 120 22.25 15.78 27.26
C GLN A 120 21.47 16.97 26.72
N GLU A 121 22.11 18.11 26.52
CA GLU A 121 21.50 19.30 25.95
C GLU A 121 21.08 19.06 24.46
N ARG A 122 21.93 18.33 23.70
CA ARG A 122 21.62 17.96 22.31
C ARG A 122 20.44 17.00 22.21
N LEU A 123 20.23 16.12 23.19
CA LEU A 123 19.09 15.20 23.24
C LEU A 123 17.80 15.89 23.67
N GLU A 124 17.88 16.92 24.52
CA GLU A 124 16.72 17.71 24.96
C GLU A 124 16.26 18.72 23.88
N ASN A 125 17.23 19.29 23.13
CA ASN A 125 17.02 20.33 22.13
C ASN A 125 17.64 19.94 20.79
N PHE A 126 17.25 18.78 20.24
CA PHE A 126 17.78 18.34 18.94
C PHE A 126 17.34 19.26 17.81
N LYS A 127 18.24 19.50 16.89
CA LYS A 127 18.00 20.21 15.64
C LYS A 127 17.78 19.25 14.49
N THR A 128 17.21 19.73 13.42
CA THR A 128 16.89 18.97 12.21
C THR A 128 17.27 19.79 10.97
N LEU A 129 17.27 19.18 9.79
CA LEU A 129 17.62 19.86 8.54
C LEU A 129 16.70 21.02 8.16
N LYS A 130 15.54 21.18 8.81
CA LYS A 130 14.62 22.30 8.59
C LYS A 130 14.95 23.56 9.41
N ASP A 131 15.83 23.46 10.43
CA ASP A 131 16.19 24.58 11.27
C ASP A 131 17.16 25.50 10.54
N GLU A 132 16.99 26.83 10.70
CA GLU A 132 17.74 27.83 9.94
C GLU A 132 19.19 27.98 10.37
N ASP A 133 19.49 27.70 11.65
CA ASP A 133 20.77 27.93 12.29
C ASP A 133 21.70 26.70 12.29
N ILE A 134 21.54 25.81 11.30
CA ILE A 134 22.35 24.61 11.17
C ILE A 134 23.22 24.65 9.90
N ASP A 135 24.35 23.94 9.96
CA ASP A 135 25.12 23.56 8.79
C ASP A 135 24.42 22.38 8.11
N LYS A 136 23.68 22.68 7.02
CA LYS A 136 22.91 21.67 6.26
C LYS A 136 23.79 20.58 5.67
N GLU A 137 24.99 20.90 5.21
CA GLU A 137 25.93 19.89 4.65
C GLU A 137 26.41 18.95 5.76
N ARG A 138 26.83 19.50 6.90
CA ARG A 138 27.24 18.71 8.05
C ARG A 138 26.11 17.82 8.54
N GLY A 139 24.89 18.35 8.69
CA GLY A 139 23.72 17.60 9.12
C GLY A 139 23.32 16.50 8.12
N PHE A 140 23.38 16.79 6.84
CA PHE A 140 23.10 15.80 5.81
C PHE A 140 24.13 14.66 5.79
N ASN A 141 25.39 14.98 5.92
CA ASN A 141 26.47 13.98 6.01
C ASN A 141 26.34 13.13 7.28
N GLU A 142 25.87 13.68 8.40
CA GLU A 142 25.54 12.93 9.61
C GLU A 142 24.46 11.87 9.32
N ILE A 143 23.37 12.24 8.66
CA ILE A 143 22.30 11.31 8.28
C ILE A 143 22.78 10.26 7.28
N LEU A 144 23.53 10.68 6.25
CA LEU A 144 24.05 9.80 5.22
C LEU A 144 25.06 8.77 5.73
N SER A 145 25.86 9.14 6.74
CA SER A 145 26.83 8.24 7.39
C SER A 145 26.20 7.35 8.48
N SER A 146 24.96 7.64 8.90
CA SER A 146 24.29 6.89 9.96
C SER A 146 23.88 5.49 9.50
N PRO A 147 24.25 4.43 10.22
CA PRO A 147 23.81 3.06 9.89
C PRO A 147 22.31 2.86 10.10
N VAL A 148 21.64 3.77 10.82
CA VAL A 148 20.19 3.71 11.08
C VAL A 148 19.38 4.37 9.97
N PHE A 149 19.87 5.49 9.44
CA PHE A 149 19.09 6.31 8.49
C PHE A 149 19.47 6.06 7.03
N ARG A 150 20.74 5.69 6.76
CA ARG A 150 21.19 5.29 5.42
C ARG A 150 20.44 4.05 4.96
N ASN A 151 19.97 4.07 3.71
CA ASN A 151 19.12 3.04 3.09
C ASN A 151 17.72 2.87 3.71
N PHE A 152 17.36 3.69 4.70
CA PHE A 152 16.02 3.72 5.24
C PHE A 152 15.30 5.06 4.96
N VAL A 153 15.94 6.18 5.30
CA VAL A 153 15.37 7.53 5.08
C VAL A 153 16.04 8.24 3.90
N ILE A 154 17.27 7.87 3.61
CA ILE A 154 18.05 8.42 2.50
C ILE A 154 18.79 7.29 1.78
N SER A 155 18.82 7.33 0.44
CA SER A 155 19.60 6.40 -0.37
C SER A 155 21.09 6.55 -0.12
N GLU A 156 21.88 5.52 -0.42
CA GLU A 156 23.33 5.50 -0.21
C GLU A 156 24.05 6.63 -0.97
N ASP A 157 23.55 6.99 -2.13
CA ASP A 157 24.07 8.08 -2.97
C ASP A 157 23.55 9.47 -2.59
N GLY A 158 22.69 9.57 -1.54
CA GLY A 158 22.12 10.82 -1.04
C GLY A 158 21.11 11.48 -1.98
N LYS A 159 20.69 10.84 -3.07
CA LYS A 159 19.84 11.47 -4.08
C LYS A 159 18.35 11.26 -3.87
N THR A 160 17.93 10.23 -3.13
CA THR A 160 16.54 9.87 -2.94
C THR A 160 16.21 9.78 -1.46
N SER A 161 15.23 10.54 -1.01
CA SER A 161 14.72 10.48 0.36
C SER A 161 13.48 9.60 0.45
N GLY A 162 13.39 8.82 1.52
CA GLY A 162 12.18 8.12 1.94
C GLY A 162 11.24 9.06 2.69
N ILE A 163 9.94 8.91 2.46
CA ILE A 163 8.86 9.56 3.20
C ILE A 163 7.97 8.48 3.76
N ILE A 164 7.88 8.37 5.07
CA ILE A 164 7.07 7.35 5.73
C ILE A 164 5.75 7.98 6.13
N VAL A 165 4.66 7.46 5.58
CA VAL A 165 3.30 7.92 5.86
C VAL A 165 2.60 6.90 6.73
N ASN A 166 2.51 7.18 8.03
CA ASN A 166 1.79 6.34 8.97
C ASN A 166 0.28 6.55 8.83
N ILE A 167 -0.45 5.47 8.66
CA ILE A 167 -1.91 5.48 8.52
C ILE A 167 -2.54 5.43 9.93
N LYS A 168 -3.64 6.14 10.14
CA LYS A 168 -4.43 6.04 11.37
C LYS A 168 -4.90 4.59 11.53
N ASN A 169 -4.74 4.05 12.74
CA ASN A 169 -5.20 2.71 13.03
C ASN A 169 -6.70 2.58 12.69
N LYS A 170 -7.01 1.60 11.86
CA LYS A 170 -8.39 1.18 11.64
C LYS A 170 -8.91 0.64 12.96
N LYS A 171 -10.15 0.98 13.31
CA LYS A 171 -10.76 0.42 14.51
C LYS A 171 -10.85 -1.10 14.33
N PRO A 172 -10.24 -1.90 15.21
CA PRO A 172 -10.40 -3.34 15.16
C PRO A 172 -11.88 -3.67 15.32
N ILE A 173 -12.30 -4.80 14.76
CA ILE A 173 -13.67 -5.30 14.99
C ILE A 173 -13.75 -5.69 16.46
N GLU A 174 -14.38 -4.87 17.27
CA GLU A 174 -14.65 -5.20 18.67
C GLU A 174 -15.58 -6.42 18.73
N ASN A 175 -15.25 -7.39 19.57
CA ASN A 175 -16.04 -8.60 19.82
C ASN A 175 -16.35 -9.46 18.56
N ILE A 176 -15.31 -9.83 17.82
CA ILE A 176 -15.42 -10.70 16.63
C ILE A 176 -16.20 -11.99 16.93
N SER A 177 -16.06 -12.54 18.15
CA SER A 177 -16.75 -13.75 18.59
C SER A 177 -18.29 -13.66 18.62
N ASN A 178 -18.84 -12.44 18.62
CA ASN A 178 -20.30 -12.21 18.70
C ASN A 178 -20.87 -11.69 17.35
N LYS A 179 -20.06 -11.57 16.28
CA LYS A 179 -20.50 -11.06 14.98
C LYS A 179 -20.77 -12.18 13.99
N THR A 180 -21.76 -11.95 13.13
CA THR A 180 -22.06 -12.86 12.03
C THR A 180 -20.95 -12.79 10.96
N LYS A 181 -20.82 -13.86 10.16
CA LYS A 181 -19.87 -13.86 9.01
C LYS A 181 -20.14 -12.67 8.06
N GLU A 182 -21.42 -12.34 7.85
CA GLU A 182 -21.84 -11.23 6.99
C GLU A 182 -21.38 -9.87 7.52
N GLU A 183 -21.45 -9.63 8.83
CA GLU A 183 -20.98 -8.39 9.45
C GLU A 183 -19.46 -8.25 9.37
N ILE A 184 -18.73 -9.36 9.55
CA ILE A 184 -17.27 -9.38 9.42
C ILE A 184 -16.85 -9.07 7.96
N GLU A 185 -17.54 -9.68 6.99
CA GLU A 185 -17.26 -9.43 5.57
C GLU A 185 -17.61 -7.99 5.17
N ALA A 186 -18.75 -7.48 5.59
CA ALA A 186 -19.14 -6.09 5.32
C ALA A 186 -18.11 -5.09 5.89
N HIS A 187 -17.56 -5.37 7.07
CA HIS A 187 -16.50 -4.55 7.65
C HIS A 187 -15.19 -4.64 6.84
N LYS A 188 -14.78 -5.85 6.42
CA LYS A 188 -13.61 -6.02 5.55
C LYS A 188 -13.77 -5.27 4.22
N ASP A 189 -14.94 -5.34 3.61
CA ASP A 189 -15.22 -4.63 2.37
C ASP A 189 -15.19 -3.11 2.54
N LEU A 190 -15.66 -2.60 3.68
CA LEU A 190 -15.55 -1.18 4.03
C LEU A 190 -14.08 -0.75 4.15
N ILE A 191 -13.26 -1.54 4.84
CA ILE A 191 -11.82 -1.28 4.97
C ILE A 191 -11.14 -1.27 3.59
N LYS A 192 -11.45 -2.24 2.71
CA LYS A 192 -10.91 -2.30 1.35
C LYS A 192 -11.28 -1.04 0.54
N LYS A 193 -12.54 -0.60 0.62
CA LYS A 193 -13.00 0.63 -0.06
C LYS A 193 -12.29 1.88 0.49
N GLN A 194 -12.13 1.99 1.80
CA GLN A 194 -11.40 3.09 2.42
C GLN A 194 -9.93 3.09 1.99
N ASN A 195 -9.27 1.92 1.96
CA ASN A 195 -7.89 1.82 1.50
C ASN A 195 -7.77 2.29 0.04
N HIS A 196 -8.66 1.82 -0.84
CA HIS A 196 -8.68 2.26 -2.23
C HIS A 196 -8.81 3.78 -2.37
N GLN A 197 -9.74 4.39 -1.62
CA GLN A 197 -9.91 5.85 -1.60
C GLN A 197 -8.66 6.58 -1.11
N ASN A 198 -8.03 6.09 -0.05
CA ASN A 198 -6.79 6.65 0.49
C ASN A 198 -5.64 6.59 -0.55
N ILE A 199 -5.53 5.46 -1.28
CA ILE A 199 -4.51 5.30 -2.34
C ILE A 199 -4.78 6.26 -3.51
N LEU A 200 -6.03 6.49 -3.89
CA LEU A 200 -6.37 7.48 -4.92
C LEU A 200 -6.01 8.90 -4.45
N GLU A 201 -6.38 9.28 -3.23
CA GLU A 201 -6.08 10.62 -2.70
C GLU A 201 -4.57 10.91 -2.64
N ILE A 202 -3.76 9.95 -2.16
CA ILE A 202 -2.30 10.18 -2.12
C ILE A 202 -1.69 10.24 -3.52
N ARG A 203 -2.20 9.46 -4.49
CA ARG A 203 -1.79 9.53 -5.88
C ARG A 203 -2.11 10.88 -6.52
N ASP A 204 -3.24 11.48 -6.18
CA ASP A 204 -3.61 12.82 -6.65
C ASP A 204 -2.70 13.88 -6.03
N VAL A 205 -2.32 13.75 -4.76
CA VAL A 205 -1.28 14.59 -4.16
C VAL A 205 0.02 14.44 -4.93
N ILE A 206 0.50 13.21 -5.17
CA ILE A 206 1.76 12.96 -5.90
C ILE A 206 1.72 13.61 -7.29
N LYS A 207 0.61 13.47 -8.02
CA LYS A 207 0.45 14.09 -9.34
C LYS A 207 0.57 15.63 -9.30
N SER A 208 0.07 16.26 -8.24
CA SER A 208 0.15 17.71 -8.08
C SER A 208 1.58 18.21 -7.80
N TYR A 209 2.50 17.32 -7.47
CA TYR A 209 3.91 17.60 -7.19
C TYR A 209 4.88 17.05 -8.25
N ASN A 210 4.40 16.66 -9.44
CA ASN A 210 5.24 16.09 -10.51
C ASN A 210 6.38 17.02 -10.99
N ASN A 211 6.25 18.32 -10.79
CA ASN A 211 7.23 19.31 -11.21
C ASN A 211 8.42 19.48 -10.27
N ILE A 212 8.34 18.97 -9.03
CA ILE A 212 9.40 19.17 -8.02
C ILE A 212 10.45 18.06 -8.00
N GLY A 213 10.20 16.96 -8.68
CA GLY A 213 11.05 15.79 -8.72
C GLY A 213 10.28 14.50 -9.00
N LYS A 214 10.99 13.39 -8.98
CA LYS A 214 10.38 12.07 -9.15
C LYS A 214 9.87 11.56 -7.80
N ILE A 215 8.58 11.26 -7.72
CA ILE A 215 7.94 10.71 -6.53
C ILE A 215 7.35 9.35 -6.91
N ASN A 216 7.68 8.28 -6.15
CA ASN A 216 7.06 6.97 -6.32
C ASN A 216 6.36 6.60 -5.01
N LEU A 217 5.25 5.86 -5.13
CA LEU A 217 4.47 5.33 -4.03
C LEU A 217 4.73 3.84 -3.88
N GLY A 218 4.85 3.36 -2.66
CA GLY A 218 5.01 1.96 -2.29
C GLY A 218 4.35 1.66 -0.95
N GLY A 219 4.43 0.40 -0.54
CA GLY A 219 3.87 -0.08 0.73
C GLY A 219 2.79 -1.13 0.54
N ILE A 220 2.61 -1.98 1.56
CA ILE A 220 1.68 -3.12 1.51
C ILE A 220 0.24 -2.68 1.18
N PRO A 221 -0.32 -1.60 1.77
CA PRO A 221 -1.68 -1.16 1.44
C PRO A 221 -1.85 -0.77 -0.03
N MET A 222 -0.82 -0.17 -0.66
CA MET A 222 -0.84 0.19 -2.08
C MET A 222 -0.76 -1.06 -2.97
N ILE A 223 0.13 -2.00 -2.65
CA ILE A 223 0.29 -3.25 -3.43
C ILE A 223 -1.01 -4.04 -3.41
N ALA A 224 -1.64 -4.18 -2.23
CA ALA A 224 -2.92 -4.89 -2.10
C ALA A 224 -4.04 -4.24 -2.92
N ASP A 225 -4.10 -2.90 -2.94
CA ASP A 225 -5.08 -2.15 -3.74
C ASP A 225 -4.86 -2.31 -5.24
N ASP A 226 -3.61 -2.20 -5.69
CA ASP A 226 -3.24 -2.38 -7.10
C ASP A 226 -3.53 -3.79 -7.59
N MET A 227 -3.17 -4.82 -6.81
CA MET A 227 -3.49 -6.21 -7.13
C MET A 227 -4.99 -6.42 -7.29
N MET A 228 -5.79 -5.90 -6.36
CA MET A 228 -7.25 -6.00 -6.45
C MET A 228 -7.79 -5.32 -7.70
N THR A 229 -7.26 -4.15 -8.03
CA THR A 229 -7.67 -3.37 -9.20
C THR A 229 -7.29 -4.09 -10.51
N PHE A 230 -6.07 -4.61 -10.59
CA PHE A 230 -5.61 -5.36 -11.77
C PHE A 230 -6.41 -6.65 -11.98
N ILE A 231 -6.62 -7.45 -10.91
CA ILE A 231 -7.41 -8.69 -11.02
C ILE A 231 -8.84 -8.39 -11.49
N LYS A 232 -9.50 -7.36 -10.98
CA LYS A 232 -10.84 -6.96 -11.43
C LYS A 232 -10.83 -6.54 -12.91
N SER A 233 -9.84 -5.77 -13.33
CA SER A 233 -9.67 -5.37 -14.72
C SER A 233 -9.44 -6.58 -15.63
N ASP A 234 -8.60 -7.51 -15.23
CA ASP A 234 -8.28 -8.72 -15.98
C ASP A 234 -9.50 -9.62 -16.16
N ILE A 235 -10.29 -9.82 -15.10
CA ILE A 235 -11.54 -10.59 -15.18
C ILE A 235 -12.49 -9.99 -16.23
N VAL A 236 -12.61 -8.66 -16.29
CA VAL A 236 -13.47 -8.00 -17.27
C VAL A 236 -12.90 -8.16 -18.69
N VAL A 237 -11.61 -7.90 -18.88
CA VAL A 237 -10.95 -7.97 -20.20
C VAL A 237 -10.98 -9.39 -20.75
N PHE A 238 -10.55 -10.39 -19.95
CA PHE A 238 -10.54 -11.79 -20.35
C PHE A 238 -11.96 -12.33 -20.50
N GLY A 239 -12.88 -11.96 -19.60
CA GLY A 239 -14.29 -12.36 -19.72
C GLY A 239 -14.95 -11.88 -21.00
N LEU A 240 -14.72 -10.62 -21.39
CA LEU A 240 -15.18 -10.09 -22.68
C LEU A 240 -14.48 -10.76 -23.86
N GLY A 241 -13.17 -11.04 -23.75
CA GLY A 241 -12.42 -11.77 -24.78
C GLY A 241 -12.99 -13.16 -25.03
N VAL A 242 -13.30 -13.91 -23.99
CA VAL A 242 -13.92 -15.24 -24.09
C VAL A 242 -15.32 -15.14 -24.74
N LEU A 243 -16.14 -14.16 -24.35
CA LEU A 243 -17.47 -13.95 -24.92
C LEU A 243 -17.42 -13.61 -26.42
N LEU A 244 -16.38 -12.91 -26.88
CA LEU A 244 -16.22 -12.59 -28.32
C LEU A 244 -15.71 -13.78 -29.16
N PHE A 245 -15.07 -14.77 -28.51
CA PHE A 245 -14.50 -15.95 -29.15
C PHE A 245 -15.51 -17.11 -29.27
N ILE A 246 -16.59 -17.11 -28.49
CA ILE A 246 -17.69 -18.09 -28.53
C ILE A 246 -18.79 -17.62 -29.45
#